data_b06d6c0f3a9a40924788c24e54dee217
#
_entry.id   b06d6c0f3a9a40924788c24e54dee217
#
_cell.length_a   1.000
_cell.length_b   1.000
_cell.length_c   1.000
_cell.angle_alpha   90.00
_cell.angle_beta   90.00
_cell.angle_gamma   90.00
#
_symmetry.space_group_name_H-M   'P 1'
#
loop_
_entity.id
_entity.type
_entity.pdbx_description
1 polymer ?
#
loop_
_entity_poly.entity_id
_entity_poly.type
_entity_poly.pdbx_seq_one_letter_code
_entity_poly.pdbx_strand_id
1 'polypeptide(L)'
;AKKCRQAYLWCRLTGVGPPMIAYHFSPSRSRDVAESLLGDYSGTIIRDSYVAYEKLDCEVACCWAHVRRRFLQAIECGYTKAEASLKMIQALYQIEREAKARAEKKGTDTALFHARKEARRQSQKLVREFFEQCRVLKESERPSSPVAQAVSYALNIEEELKKFLKDARLNIDNNPAERLNRGIAIIRKNCLFAGSEAGGQRLAILYSFAATCKENGVYFRK
;
A
#
# COMPACT_ATOMS: atom_id res chain seq x y z
N ALA A 1 39.65 1.69 4.74
CA ALA A 1 38.53 1.49 3.79
C ALA A 1 37.29 2.21 4.33
N LYS A 2 36.63 3.06 3.53
CA LYS A 2 35.36 3.67 3.93
C LYS A 2 34.31 2.56 4.08
N LYS A 3 33.75 2.39 5.27
CA LYS A 3 32.69 1.43 5.53
C LYS A 3 31.43 1.81 4.71
N CYS A 4 30.85 0.86 3.95
CA CYS A 4 29.54 1.05 3.35
C CYS A 4 28.50 1.24 4.45
N ARG A 5 27.65 2.24 4.29
CA ARG A 5 26.50 2.49 5.17
C ARG A 5 25.22 2.17 4.44
N GLN A 6 24.30 1.52 5.12
CA GLN A 6 22.95 1.30 4.61
C GLN A 6 22.21 2.62 4.58
N ALA A 7 21.49 2.87 3.49
CA ALA A 7 20.59 4.01 3.35
C ALA A 7 19.28 3.56 2.68
N TYR A 8 18.29 4.43 2.66
CA TYR A 8 16.92 4.12 2.25
C TYR A 8 16.43 5.13 1.22
N LEU A 9 15.62 4.64 0.30
CA LEU A 9 14.83 5.47 -0.60
C LEU A 9 13.36 5.34 -0.20
N TRP A 10 12.80 6.45 0.25
CA TRP A 10 11.38 6.58 0.54
C TRP A 10 10.66 6.92 -0.75
N CYS A 11 9.48 6.34 -0.95
CA CYS A 11 8.64 6.62 -2.11
C CYS A 11 7.29 7.17 -1.67
N ARG A 12 6.89 8.30 -2.25
CA ARG A 12 5.57 8.88 -2.12
C ARG A 12 4.92 8.95 -3.49
N LEU A 13 3.62 8.66 -3.53
CA LEU A 13 2.82 8.67 -4.74
C LEU A 13 1.51 9.38 -4.46
N THR A 14 1.08 10.28 -5.37
CA THR A 14 -0.26 10.87 -5.29
C THR A 14 -1.33 9.79 -5.47
N GLY A 15 -2.37 9.85 -4.64
CA GLY A 15 -3.50 8.91 -4.71
C GLY A 15 -4.61 9.34 -5.67
N VAL A 16 -4.60 10.61 -6.11
CA VAL A 16 -5.64 11.24 -6.93
C VAL A 16 -5.00 12.10 -8.00
N GLY A 17 -5.61 12.18 -9.17
CA GLY A 17 -5.11 12.93 -10.32
C GLY A 17 -3.96 12.23 -11.04
N PRO A 18 -3.24 12.96 -11.91
CA PRO A 18 -2.06 12.43 -12.57
C PRO A 18 -1.02 11.94 -11.54
N PRO A 19 -0.42 10.74 -11.73
CA PRO A 19 0.53 10.20 -10.79
C PRO A 19 1.77 11.09 -10.69
N MET A 20 2.03 11.62 -9.50
CA MET A 20 3.28 12.29 -9.16
C MET A 20 4.04 11.40 -8.17
N ILE A 21 5.28 11.09 -8.49
CA ILE A 21 6.13 10.21 -7.70
C ILE A 21 7.30 11.00 -7.17
N ALA A 22 7.53 10.93 -5.86
CA ALA A 22 8.67 11.55 -5.21
C ALA A 22 9.45 10.49 -4.42
N TYR A 23 10.73 10.35 -4.77
CA TYR A 23 11.68 9.58 -3.99
C TYR A 23 12.51 10.50 -3.12
N HIS A 24 12.80 10.06 -1.92
CA HIS A 24 13.65 10.78 -0.99
C HIS A 24 14.72 9.83 -0.44
N PHE A 25 15.99 10.25 -0.56
CA PHE A 25 17.12 9.52 0.03
C PHE A 25 17.27 9.91 1.50
N SER A 26 17.43 8.92 2.36
CA SER A 26 17.73 9.14 3.78
C SER A 26 18.67 8.06 4.32
N PRO A 27 19.62 8.41 5.17
CA PRO A 27 20.44 7.44 5.89
C PRO A 27 19.65 6.65 6.95
N SER A 28 18.42 7.09 7.26
CA SER A 28 17.53 6.47 8.25
C SER A 28 16.17 6.15 7.65
N ARG A 29 15.50 5.17 8.27
CA ARG A 29 14.07 4.90 8.07
C ARG A 29 13.28 5.09 9.36
N SER A 30 13.69 6.06 10.18
CA SER A 30 13.02 6.41 11.41
C SER A 30 11.69 7.12 11.17
N ARG A 31 10.91 7.24 12.23
CA ARG A 31 9.67 8.01 12.26
C ARG A 31 9.89 9.49 11.90
N ASP A 32 10.96 10.12 12.42
CA ASP A 32 11.25 11.52 12.16
C ASP A 32 11.40 11.82 10.67
N VAL A 33 11.97 10.86 9.90
CA VAL A 33 12.05 10.98 8.44
C VAL A 33 10.66 10.91 7.82
N ALA A 34 9.79 10.00 8.27
CA ALA A 34 8.42 9.89 7.78
C ALA A 34 7.62 11.16 8.07
N GLU A 35 7.73 11.71 9.28
CA GLU A 35 7.11 12.99 9.67
C GLU A 35 7.62 14.16 8.82
N SER A 36 8.93 14.28 8.67
CA SER A 36 9.54 15.31 7.81
C SER A 36 9.08 15.21 6.34
N LEU A 37 8.87 14.01 5.84
CA LEU A 37 8.39 13.80 4.47
C LEU A 37 6.92 14.16 4.29
N LEU A 38 6.10 14.03 5.33
CA LEU A 38 4.68 14.42 5.31
C LEU A 38 4.51 15.92 5.47
N GLY A 39 5.38 16.57 6.29
CA GLY A 39 5.24 17.98 6.61
C GLY A 39 3.85 18.27 7.18
N ASP A 40 3.18 19.30 6.69
CA ASP A 40 1.84 19.74 7.11
C ASP A 40 0.70 18.96 6.42
N TYR A 41 0.96 17.79 5.84
CA TYR A 41 -0.07 17.00 5.17
C TYR A 41 -1.08 16.43 6.16
N SER A 42 -2.32 16.89 6.07
CA SER A 42 -3.46 16.51 6.92
C SER A 42 -4.43 15.52 6.27
N GLY A 43 -4.13 15.04 5.06
CA GLY A 43 -4.99 14.09 4.34
C GLY A 43 -4.78 12.64 4.79
N THR A 44 -5.35 11.70 4.04
CA THR A 44 -5.23 10.27 4.32
C THR A 44 -4.06 9.66 3.54
N ILE A 45 -3.15 8.98 4.22
CA ILE A 45 -2.12 8.14 3.61
C ILE A 45 -2.54 6.67 3.58
N ILE A 46 -2.11 5.95 2.53
CA ILE A 46 -2.21 4.49 2.48
C ILE A 46 -0.82 3.91 2.72
N ARG A 47 -0.69 3.09 3.76
CA ARG A 47 0.59 2.52 4.17
C ARG A 47 0.53 1.02 4.46
N ASP A 48 1.69 0.40 4.56
CA ASP A 48 1.85 -0.88 5.24
C ASP A 48 1.89 -0.68 6.77
N SER A 49 2.02 -1.76 7.52
CA SER A 49 2.09 -1.69 8.98
C SER A 49 3.52 -1.49 9.49
N TYR A 50 4.36 -0.75 8.75
CA TYR A 50 5.69 -0.44 9.22
C TYR A 50 5.64 0.56 10.39
N VAL A 51 6.37 0.26 11.44
CA VAL A 51 6.35 0.98 12.74
C VAL A 51 6.64 2.47 12.64
N ALA A 52 7.48 2.90 11.68
CA ALA A 52 7.79 4.31 11.47
C ALA A 52 6.58 5.16 11.08
N TYR A 53 5.48 4.55 10.64
CA TYR A 53 4.26 5.25 10.30
C TYR A 53 3.23 5.29 11.45
N GLU A 54 3.55 4.70 12.60
CA GLU A 54 2.71 4.80 13.78
C GLU A 54 2.73 6.23 14.33
N LYS A 55 1.57 6.72 14.76
CA LYS A 55 1.41 8.06 15.38
C LYS A 55 1.84 9.23 14.49
N LEU A 56 1.73 9.10 13.16
CA LEU A 56 1.83 10.26 12.26
C LEU A 56 0.61 11.15 12.45
N ASP A 57 0.80 12.46 12.34
CA ASP A 57 -0.29 13.45 12.47
C ASP A 57 -1.07 13.57 11.14
N CYS A 58 -1.65 12.46 10.70
CA CYS A 58 -2.49 12.39 9.52
C CYS A 58 -3.42 11.18 9.59
N GLU A 59 -4.47 11.18 8.76
CA GLU A 59 -5.34 10.02 8.62
C GLU A 59 -4.60 8.86 7.96
N VAL A 60 -4.77 7.64 8.51
CA VAL A 60 -4.10 6.43 8.01
C VAL A 60 -5.12 5.43 7.50
N ALA A 61 -4.93 4.94 6.29
CA ALA A 61 -5.58 3.74 5.74
C ALA A 61 -4.55 2.62 5.57
N CYS A 62 -4.93 1.38 5.90
CA CYS A 62 -4.06 0.23 5.76
C CYS A 62 -4.32 -0.57 4.49
N CYS A 63 -3.31 -1.31 4.08
CA CYS A 63 -3.25 -2.04 2.83
C CYS A 63 -3.84 -3.45 2.94
N TRP A 64 -4.93 -3.74 2.23
CA TRP A 64 -5.54 -5.06 2.16
C TRP A 64 -4.63 -6.14 1.54
N ALA A 65 -3.65 -5.78 0.71
CA ALA A 65 -2.71 -6.75 0.16
C ALA A 65 -1.85 -7.41 1.24
N HIS A 66 -1.52 -6.70 2.32
CA HIS A 66 -0.78 -7.26 3.46
C HIS A 66 -1.63 -8.25 4.26
N VAL A 67 -2.91 -7.93 4.48
CA VAL A 67 -3.87 -8.87 5.08
C VAL A 67 -3.98 -10.12 4.22
N ARG A 68 -4.22 -9.95 2.92
CA ARG A 68 -4.31 -11.07 1.96
C ARG A 68 -3.09 -11.98 2.02
N ARG A 69 -1.88 -11.41 2.08
CA ARG A 69 -0.62 -12.18 2.13
C ARG A 69 -0.55 -13.05 3.39
N ARG A 70 -0.97 -12.54 4.55
CA ARG A 70 -0.97 -13.30 5.81
C ARG A 70 -1.95 -14.46 5.79
N PHE A 71 -3.17 -14.27 5.27
CA PHE A 71 -4.13 -15.35 5.11
C PHE A 71 -3.65 -16.41 4.10
N LEU A 72 -3.01 -16.00 3.01
CA LEU A 72 -2.42 -16.92 2.05
C LEU A 72 -1.31 -17.76 2.69
N GLN A 73 -0.40 -17.15 3.45
CA GLN A 73 0.64 -17.86 4.19
C GLN A 73 0.07 -18.87 5.19
N ALA A 74 -1.03 -18.52 5.87
CA ALA A 74 -1.70 -19.47 6.78
C ALA A 74 -2.23 -20.70 6.02
N ILE A 75 -2.79 -20.52 4.83
CA ILE A 75 -3.26 -21.64 3.98
C ILE A 75 -2.06 -22.48 3.50
N GLU A 76 -0.98 -21.85 3.06
CA GLU A 76 0.26 -22.54 2.66
C GLU A 76 0.87 -23.38 3.80
N CYS A 77 0.64 -22.97 5.06
CA CYS A 77 0.97 -23.74 6.26
C CYS A 77 -0.06 -24.82 6.61
N GLY A 78 -1.06 -25.09 5.76
CA GLY A 78 -2.06 -26.14 5.96
C GLY A 78 -3.33 -25.72 6.70
N TYR A 79 -3.51 -24.42 7.01
CA TYR A 79 -4.68 -23.91 7.73
C TYR A 79 -5.82 -23.55 6.77
N THR A 80 -6.56 -24.56 6.28
CA THR A 80 -7.64 -24.39 5.28
C THR A 80 -8.82 -23.54 5.77
N LYS A 81 -9.03 -23.41 7.08
CA LYS A 81 -10.05 -22.52 7.66
C LYS A 81 -9.87 -21.04 7.25
N ALA A 82 -8.67 -20.63 6.84
CA ALA A 82 -8.39 -19.30 6.33
C ALA A 82 -8.93 -19.04 4.90
N GLU A 83 -9.33 -20.08 4.17
CA GLU A 83 -9.78 -19.98 2.77
C GLU A 83 -11.02 -19.10 2.61
N ALA A 84 -12.00 -19.23 3.52
CA ALA A 84 -13.21 -18.41 3.47
C ALA A 84 -12.88 -16.91 3.55
N SER A 85 -12.02 -16.52 4.49
CA SER A 85 -11.54 -15.15 4.62
C SER A 85 -10.76 -14.68 3.40
N LEU A 86 -9.91 -15.54 2.81
CA LEU A 86 -9.18 -15.22 1.59
C LEU A 86 -10.12 -14.99 0.40
N LYS A 87 -11.18 -15.80 0.25
CA LYS A 87 -12.21 -15.63 -0.79
C LYS A 87 -12.94 -14.29 -0.66
N MET A 88 -13.26 -13.86 0.56
CA MET A 88 -13.87 -12.55 0.80
C MET A 88 -12.93 -11.41 0.37
N ILE A 89 -11.63 -11.49 0.69
CA ILE A 89 -10.65 -10.51 0.23
C ILE A 89 -10.54 -10.51 -1.29
N GLN A 90 -10.53 -11.68 -1.93
CA GLN A 90 -10.51 -11.78 -3.40
C GLN A 90 -11.74 -11.13 -4.04
N ALA A 91 -12.92 -11.29 -3.43
CA ALA A 91 -14.15 -10.64 -3.88
C ALA A 91 -14.07 -9.11 -3.77
N LEU A 92 -13.47 -8.56 -2.69
CA LEU A 92 -13.21 -7.11 -2.58
C LEU A 92 -12.34 -6.60 -3.75
N TYR A 93 -11.27 -7.32 -4.07
CA TYR A 93 -10.41 -6.98 -5.21
C TYR A 93 -11.13 -7.09 -6.55
N GLN A 94 -12.05 -8.04 -6.69
CA GLN A 94 -12.85 -8.17 -7.90
C GLN A 94 -13.77 -6.96 -8.08
N ILE A 95 -14.46 -6.52 -7.03
CA ILE A 95 -15.31 -5.32 -7.03
C ILE A 95 -14.51 -4.07 -7.47
N GLU A 96 -13.30 -3.87 -6.93
CA GLU A 96 -12.44 -2.74 -7.30
C GLU A 96 -11.98 -2.82 -8.77
N ARG A 97 -11.65 -4.02 -9.29
CA ARG A 97 -11.30 -4.22 -10.71
C ARG A 97 -12.46 -3.89 -11.65
N GLU A 98 -13.65 -4.34 -11.30
CA GLU A 98 -14.87 -4.07 -12.10
C GLU A 98 -15.22 -2.58 -12.08
N ALA A 99 -15.09 -1.91 -10.93
CA ALA A 99 -15.26 -0.47 -10.83
C ALA A 99 -14.29 0.28 -11.74
N LYS A 100 -13.01 -0.12 -11.73
CA LYS A 100 -11.97 0.45 -12.59
C LYS A 100 -12.27 0.23 -14.07
N ALA A 101 -12.64 -0.98 -14.47
CA ALA A 101 -12.99 -1.30 -15.86
C ALA A 101 -14.21 -0.51 -16.36
N ARG A 102 -15.21 -0.28 -15.48
CA ARG A 102 -16.37 0.58 -15.81
C ARG A 102 -15.96 2.05 -15.97
N ALA A 103 -15.04 2.53 -15.15
CA ALA A 103 -14.53 3.90 -15.24
C ALA A 103 -13.73 4.15 -16.52
N GLU A 104 -12.86 3.21 -16.90
CA GLU A 104 -12.05 3.28 -18.13
C GLU A 104 -12.93 3.40 -19.38
N LYS A 105 -14.08 2.69 -19.42
CA LYS A 105 -15.07 2.82 -20.52
C LYS A 105 -15.71 4.20 -20.61
N LYS A 106 -15.84 4.92 -19.50
CA LYS A 106 -16.44 6.26 -19.47
C LYS A 106 -15.47 7.37 -19.83
N GLY A 107 -14.15 7.17 -19.63
CA GLY A 107 -13.09 8.06 -20.05
C GLY A 107 -13.08 9.45 -19.39
N THR A 108 -13.72 9.64 -18.23
CA THR A 108 -13.75 10.91 -17.52
C THR A 108 -12.94 10.83 -16.21
N ASP A 109 -12.30 11.93 -15.80
CA ASP A 109 -11.46 11.97 -14.61
C ASP A 109 -12.20 11.60 -13.31
N THR A 110 -13.52 11.88 -13.26
CA THR A 110 -14.36 11.56 -12.10
C THR A 110 -15.00 10.18 -12.17
N ALA A 111 -14.88 9.48 -13.31
CA ALA A 111 -15.54 8.19 -13.52
C ALA A 111 -15.13 7.12 -12.49
N LEU A 112 -13.84 7.07 -12.14
CA LEU A 112 -13.33 6.12 -11.17
C LEU A 112 -13.90 6.39 -9.77
N PHE A 113 -13.97 7.65 -9.36
CA PHE A 113 -14.55 8.04 -8.09
C PHE A 113 -16.02 7.58 -7.97
N HIS A 114 -16.84 7.86 -8.99
CA HIS A 114 -18.25 7.47 -8.99
C HIS A 114 -18.43 5.95 -9.05
N ALA A 115 -17.65 5.27 -9.90
CA ALA A 115 -17.71 3.81 -10.01
C ALA A 115 -17.34 3.11 -8.69
N ARG A 116 -16.31 3.60 -8.00
CA ARG A 116 -15.90 3.09 -6.69
C ARG A 116 -16.94 3.40 -5.61
N LYS A 117 -17.48 4.62 -5.58
CA LYS A 117 -18.51 5.02 -4.59
C LYS A 117 -19.73 4.10 -4.65
N GLU A 118 -20.16 3.72 -5.86
CA GLU A 118 -21.26 2.77 -6.06
C GLU A 118 -20.86 1.34 -5.65
N ALA A 119 -19.73 0.84 -6.17
CA ALA A 119 -19.26 -0.52 -5.95
C ALA A 119 -19.00 -0.82 -4.47
N ARG A 120 -18.52 0.15 -3.71
CA ARG A 120 -18.17 0.00 -2.29
C ARG A 120 -19.37 -0.19 -1.36
N ARG A 121 -20.58 0.04 -1.83
CA ARG A 121 -21.79 -0.40 -1.11
C ARG A 121 -21.83 -1.92 -0.97
N GLN A 122 -21.41 -2.66 -2.00
CA GLN A 122 -21.27 -4.13 -1.92
C GLN A 122 -20.10 -4.53 -1.02
N SER A 123 -18.99 -3.80 -1.10
CA SER A 123 -17.82 -4.05 -0.26
C SER A 123 -18.09 -3.91 1.23
N GLN A 124 -19.01 -3.03 1.64
CA GLN A 124 -19.40 -2.87 3.06
C GLN A 124 -19.88 -4.17 3.70
N LYS A 125 -20.72 -4.92 2.99
CA LYS A 125 -21.23 -6.22 3.47
C LYS A 125 -20.09 -7.23 3.61
N LEU A 126 -19.26 -7.36 2.57
CA LEU A 126 -18.12 -8.28 2.58
C LEU A 126 -17.10 -7.96 3.68
N VAL A 127 -16.81 -6.69 3.90
CA VAL A 127 -15.88 -6.26 4.96
C VAL A 127 -16.43 -6.60 6.34
N ARG A 128 -17.73 -6.39 6.57
CA ARG A 128 -18.38 -6.78 7.83
C ARG A 128 -18.28 -8.28 8.05
N GLU A 129 -18.69 -9.08 7.06
CA GLU A 129 -18.63 -10.54 7.11
C GLU A 129 -17.19 -11.06 7.33
N PHE A 130 -16.22 -10.44 6.70
CA PHE A 130 -14.80 -10.76 6.90
C PHE A 130 -14.37 -10.57 8.35
N PHE A 131 -14.72 -9.44 8.98
CA PHE A 131 -14.33 -9.18 10.37
C PHE A 131 -15.11 -10.03 11.37
N GLU A 132 -16.38 -10.36 11.09
CA GLU A 132 -17.15 -11.33 11.87
C GLU A 132 -16.47 -12.71 11.82
N GLN A 133 -16.09 -13.18 10.64
CA GLN A 133 -15.33 -14.42 10.47
C GLN A 133 -13.97 -14.38 11.19
N CYS A 134 -13.27 -13.23 11.15
CA CYS A 134 -12.04 -13.07 11.91
C CYS A 134 -12.24 -13.23 13.42
N ARG A 135 -13.32 -12.71 13.99
CA ARG A 135 -13.63 -12.88 15.42
C ARG A 135 -13.89 -14.34 15.77
N VAL A 136 -14.67 -15.05 14.95
CA VAL A 136 -14.93 -16.49 15.13
C VAL A 136 -13.62 -17.30 15.07
N LEU A 137 -12.76 -17.03 14.10
CA LEU A 137 -11.47 -17.69 13.97
C LEU A 137 -10.54 -17.39 15.16
N LYS A 138 -10.56 -16.16 15.67
CA LYS A 138 -9.75 -15.77 16.84
C LYS A 138 -10.10 -16.57 18.09
N GLU A 139 -11.38 -16.87 18.29
CA GLU A 139 -11.87 -17.65 19.43
C GLU A 139 -11.61 -19.16 19.28
N SER A 140 -11.66 -19.67 18.04
CA SER A 140 -11.55 -21.10 17.76
C SER A 140 -10.13 -21.61 17.52
N GLU A 141 -9.16 -20.71 17.28
CA GLU A 141 -7.79 -21.05 16.90
C GLU A 141 -6.78 -20.79 18.03
N ARG A 142 -5.74 -21.62 18.10
CA ARG A 142 -4.63 -21.40 19.05
C ARG A 142 -3.93 -20.08 18.73
N PRO A 143 -3.61 -19.24 19.72
CA PRO A 143 -2.98 -17.92 19.49
C PRO A 143 -1.68 -17.94 18.68
N SER A 144 -0.92 -19.04 18.76
CA SER A 144 0.34 -19.23 18.03
C SER A 144 0.16 -19.71 16.59
N SER A 145 -1.06 -20.09 16.18
CA SER A 145 -1.30 -20.58 14.82
C SER A 145 -1.14 -19.46 13.77
N PRO A 146 -0.65 -19.76 12.56
CA PRO A 146 -0.58 -18.81 11.47
C PRO A 146 -1.91 -18.11 11.16
N VAL A 147 -3.03 -18.81 11.26
CA VAL A 147 -4.36 -18.21 11.04
C VAL A 147 -4.73 -17.23 12.14
N ALA A 148 -4.45 -17.55 13.41
CA ALA A 148 -4.72 -16.64 14.53
C ALA A 148 -3.84 -15.38 14.45
N GLN A 149 -2.59 -15.50 13.99
CA GLN A 149 -1.71 -14.37 13.73
C GLN A 149 -2.23 -13.48 12.59
N ALA A 150 -2.71 -14.08 11.48
CA ALA A 150 -3.30 -13.36 10.36
C ALA A 150 -4.57 -12.60 10.79
N VAL A 151 -5.43 -13.25 11.56
CA VAL A 151 -6.66 -12.70 12.14
C VAL A 151 -6.36 -11.55 13.10
N SER A 152 -5.44 -11.77 14.05
CA SER A 152 -5.05 -10.73 15.03
C SER A 152 -4.49 -9.49 14.33
N TYR A 153 -3.66 -9.71 13.29
CA TYR A 153 -3.17 -8.61 12.47
C TYR A 153 -4.31 -7.81 11.83
N ALA A 154 -5.28 -8.49 11.20
CA ALA A 154 -6.41 -7.82 10.55
C ALA A 154 -7.30 -7.06 11.54
N LEU A 155 -7.59 -7.66 12.70
CA LEU A 155 -8.42 -7.05 13.74
C LEU A 155 -7.74 -5.83 14.38
N ASN A 156 -6.41 -5.85 14.54
CA ASN A 156 -5.66 -4.73 15.13
C ASN A 156 -5.67 -3.46 14.27
N ILE A 157 -5.93 -3.60 12.96
CA ILE A 157 -5.98 -2.49 11.99
C ILE A 157 -7.35 -2.40 11.30
N GLU A 158 -8.41 -2.87 11.96
CA GLU A 158 -9.75 -2.96 11.38
C GLU A 158 -10.26 -1.60 10.91
N GLU A 159 -10.13 -0.55 11.73
CA GLU A 159 -10.63 0.78 11.41
C GLU A 159 -9.86 1.42 10.24
N GLU A 160 -8.56 1.24 10.18
CA GLU A 160 -7.72 1.71 9.07
C GLU A 160 -8.03 0.94 7.76
N LEU A 161 -8.33 -0.36 7.85
CA LEU A 161 -8.75 -1.15 6.70
C LEU A 161 -10.13 -0.76 6.18
N LYS A 162 -11.01 -0.22 7.01
CA LYS A 162 -12.35 0.24 6.62
C LYS A 162 -12.36 1.63 5.97
N LYS A 163 -11.29 2.43 6.09
CA LYS A 163 -11.28 3.81 5.59
C LYS A 163 -11.55 3.93 4.10
N PHE A 164 -11.10 2.97 3.28
CA PHE A 164 -11.39 2.98 1.84
C PHE A 164 -12.90 2.95 1.52
N LEU A 165 -13.72 2.39 2.41
CA LEU A 165 -15.18 2.38 2.23
C LEU A 165 -15.81 3.76 2.36
N LYS A 166 -15.18 4.65 3.14
CA LYS A 166 -15.67 6.00 3.42
C LYS A 166 -15.24 7.01 2.36
N ASP A 167 -14.08 6.80 1.73
CA ASP A 167 -13.53 7.68 0.70
C ASP A 167 -13.18 6.92 -0.58
N ALA A 168 -13.97 7.13 -1.62
CA ALA A 168 -13.81 6.50 -2.93
C ALA A 168 -12.51 6.91 -3.67
N ARG A 169 -11.79 7.93 -3.20
CA ARG A 169 -10.48 8.33 -3.72
C ARG A 169 -9.38 7.38 -3.29
N LEU A 170 -9.52 6.76 -2.10
CA LEU A 170 -8.52 5.85 -1.56
C LEU A 170 -8.45 4.55 -2.36
N ASN A 171 -7.26 4.07 -2.63
CA ASN A 171 -7.05 2.71 -3.12
C ASN A 171 -7.25 1.70 -1.98
N ILE A 172 -7.61 0.47 -2.34
CA ILE A 172 -7.73 -0.63 -1.37
C ILE A 172 -6.35 -1.10 -0.85
N ASP A 173 -5.29 -0.79 -1.57
CA ASP A 173 -3.92 -1.19 -1.22
C ASP A 173 -2.87 -0.16 -1.66
N ASN A 174 -1.64 -0.33 -1.21
CA ASN A 174 -0.48 0.46 -1.60
C ASN A 174 0.36 -0.20 -2.71
N ASN A 175 -0.16 -1.22 -3.39
CA ASN A 175 0.54 -1.90 -4.49
C ASN A 175 1.08 -0.95 -5.57
N PRO A 176 0.43 0.17 -5.93
CA PRO A 176 1.02 1.14 -6.86
C PRO A 176 2.38 1.65 -6.39
N ALA A 177 2.50 2.05 -5.12
CA ALA A 177 3.78 2.50 -4.56
C ALA A 177 4.80 1.36 -4.44
N GLU A 178 4.37 0.14 -4.07
CA GLU A 178 5.27 -1.02 -4.02
C GLU A 178 5.83 -1.38 -5.40
N ARG A 179 5.03 -1.26 -6.47
CA ARG A 179 5.52 -1.50 -7.85
C ARG A 179 6.61 -0.52 -8.26
N LEU A 180 6.52 0.73 -7.85
CA LEU A 180 7.56 1.73 -8.13
C LEU A 180 8.90 1.35 -7.49
N ASN A 181 8.89 0.75 -6.30
CA ASN A 181 10.09 0.28 -5.62
C ASN A 181 10.82 -0.86 -6.35
N ARG A 182 10.13 -1.62 -7.25
CA ARG A 182 10.79 -2.64 -8.07
C ARG A 182 11.81 -2.05 -9.03
N GLY A 183 11.55 -0.87 -9.61
CA GLY A 183 12.50 -0.16 -10.46
C GLY A 183 13.80 0.15 -9.70
N ILE A 184 13.69 0.62 -8.47
CA ILE A 184 14.83 0.88 -7.58
C ILE A 184 15.60 -0.41 -7.26
N ALA A 185 14.89 -1.53 -7.02
CA ALA A 185 15.53 -2.81 -6.74
C ALA A 185 16.40 -3.29 -7.91
N ILE A 186 15.99 -3.04 -9.15
CA ILE A 186 16.77 -3.36 -10.36
C ILE A 186 18.03 -2.52 -10.41
N ILE A 187 17.93 -1.21 -10.14
CA ILE A 187 19.10 -0.32 -10.15
C ILE A 187 20.05 -0.64 -9.02
N ARG A 188 19.57 -0.99 -7.84
CA ARG A 188 20.43 -1.46 -6.75
C ARG A 188 21.23 -2.70 -7.15
N LYS A 189 20.71 -3.55 -8.05
CA LYS A 189 21.46 -4.69 -8.60
C LYS A 189 22.53 -4.25 -9.62
N ASN A 190 22.29 -3.17 -10.37
CA ASN A 190 23.19 -2.67 -11.41
C ASN A 190 24.22 -1.67 -10.86
N CYS A 191 23.79 -0.81 -9.94
CA CYS A 191 24.61 0.21 -9.31
C CYS A 191 24.64 -0.07 -7.81
N LEU A 192 25.54 -0.93 -7.35
CA LEU A 192 25.61 -1.45 -5.99
C LEU A 192 25.66 -0.33 -4.91
N PHE A 193 26.14 0.88 -5.26
CA PHE A 193 26.33 2.00 -4.35
C PHE A 193 25.89 3.31 -4.97
N ALA A 194 25.38 4.22 -4.14
CA ALA A 194 25.13 5.61 -4.53
C ALA A 194 26.41 6.49 -4.49
N GLY A 195 27.55 5.94 -4.05
CA GLY A 195 28.84 6.60 -3.94
C GLY A 195 28.94 7.57 -2.77
N SER A 196 27.91 8.36 -2.50
CA SER A 196 27.85 9.34 -1.41
C SER A 196 26.39 9.69 -1.08
N GLU A 197 26.16 10.41 0.02
CA GLU A 197 24.82 10.95 0.34
C GLU A 197 24.30 11.88 -0.75
N ALA A 198 25.17 12.78 -1.24
CA ALA A 198 24.83 13.65 -2.37
C ALA A 198 24.52 12.87 -3.65
N GLY A 199 25.19 11.74 -3.89
CA GLY A 199 24.87 10.80 -4.96
C GLY A 199 23.50 10.17 -4.78
N GLY A 200 23.17 9.75 -3.56
CA GLY A 200 21.85 9.22 -3.21
C GLY A 200 20.71 10.22 -3.39
N GLN A 201 20.93 11.47 -3.00
CA GLN A 201 19.98 12.56 -3.20
C GLN A 201 19.73 12.84 -4.69
N ARG A 202 20.79 12.95 -5.49
CA ARG A 202 20.68 13.14 -6.96
C ARG A 202 19.95 11.98 -7.62
N LEU A 203 20.24 10.75 -7.20
CA LEU A 203 19.55 9.56 -7.68
C LEU A 203 18.06 9.64 -7.38
N ALA A 204 17.66 10.00 -6.14
CA ALA A 204 16.28 10.14 -5.74
C ALA A 204 15.53 11.18 -6.61
N ILE A 205 16.15 12.33 -6.88
CA ILE A 205 15.57 13.39 -7.73
C ILE A 205 15.35 12.88 -9.16
N LEU A 206 16.38 12.32 -9.79
CA LEU A 206 16.29 11.81 -11.16
C LEU A 206 15.24 10.70 -11.29
N TYR A 207 15.16 9.84 -10.27
CA TYR A 207 14.14 8.79 -10.21
C TYR A 207 12.74 9.32 -10.09
N SER A 208 12.53 10.35 -9.29
CA SER A 208 11.23 11.01 -9.15
C SER A 208 10.71 11.50 -10.50
N PHE A 209 11.57 12.19 -11.26
CA PHE A 209 11.20 12.65 -12.60
C PHE A 209 10.97 11.49 -13.56
N ALA A 210 11.90 10.53 -13.64
CA ALA A 210 11.79 9.41 -14.57
C ALA A 210 10.54 8.57 -14.29
N ALA A 211 10.24 8.28 -13.02
CA ALA A 211 9.06 7.53 -12.63
C ALA A 211 7.76 8.29 -12.93
N THR A 212 7.72 9.58 -12.61
CA THR A 212 6.58 10.44 -12.92
C THR A 212 6.32 10.53 -14.42
N CYS A 213 7.35 10.73 -15.23
CA CYS A 213 7.22 10.74 -16.68
C CYS A 213 6.69 9.41 -17.21
N LYS A 214 7.27 8.29 -16.75
CA LYS A 214 6.86 6.94 -17.15
C LYS A 214 5.39 6.67 -16.85
N GLU A 215 4.93 6.96 -15.63
CA GLU A 215 3.54 6.71 -15.24
C GLU A 215 2.54 7.63 -15.97
N ASN A 216 2.99 8.78 -16.48
CA ASN A 216 2.19 9.70 -17.30
C ASN A 216 2.38 9.50 -18.83
N GLY A 217 3.11 8.48 -19.27
CA GLY A 217 3.36 8.22 -20.69
C GLY A 217 4.23 9.27 -21.38
N VAL A 218 5.02 10.03 -20.61
CA VAL A 218 5.91 11.08 -21.11
C VAL A 218 7.32 10.53 -21.25
N TYR A 219 7.97 10.81 -22.40
CA TYR A 219 9.37 10.44 -22.60
C TYR A 219 10.30 11.37 -21.81
N PHE A 220 11.06 10.81 -20.88
CA PHE A 220 11.99 11.57 -20.03
C PHE A 220 13.18 12.18 -20.80
N ARG A 221 13.48 11.70 -22.01
CA ARG A 221 14.64 12.11 -22.84
C ARG A 221 14.33 13.06 -24.00
N LYS A 222 13.15 13.68 -24.03
CA LYS A 222 12.89 14.70 -25.05
C LYS A 222 13.00 16.08 -24.49
#